data_b0bc08db309e5ced924c44ca7039d03e
#
_entry.id   b0bc08db309e5ced924c44ca7039d03e
#
_cell.length_a   1.000
_cell.length_b   1.000
_cell.length_c   1.000
_cell.angle_alpha   90.00
_cell.angle_beta   90.00
_cell.angle_gamma   90.00
#
_symmetry.space_group_name_H-M   'P 1'
#
loop_
_entity.id
_entity.type
_entity.pdbx_description
1 polymer ?
#
loop_
_entity_poly.entity_id
_entity_poly.type
_entity_poly.pdbx_seq_one_letter_code
_entity_poly.pdbx_strand_id
1 'polypeptide(L)' 'MSKYVPDFTKQDYVLIIEALEKRQHCYIAGDKMFNEYASLSDEMRRRMQGARSWR' A
#
# COMPACT_ATOMS: atom_id res chain seq x y z
N MET A 1 18.58 -0.99 -10.79
CA MET A 1 18.44 -0.56 -10.48
C MET A 1 18.26 0.05 -9.96
N SER A 2 18.02 0.08 -10.06
CA SER A 2 17.90 0.74 -9.56
C SER A 2 18.16 1.02 -8.52
N LYS A 3 18.75 1.17 -8.45
CA LYS A 3 19.09 1.45 -7.47
C LYS A 3 18.47 2.45 -6.91
N TYR A 4 17.74 2.97 -7.20
CA TYR A 4 17.17 3.97 -6.46
C TYR A 4 15.76 3.64 -6.16
N VAL A 5 15.23 4.22 -5.14
CA VAL A 5 13.89 3.99 -4.72
C VAL A 5 13.05 5.14 -5.19
N PRO A 6 12.03 4.90 -5.95
CA PRO A 6 11.24 6.00 -6.43
C PRO A 6 10.53 6.70 -5.28
N ASP A 7 10.37 7.99 -5.43
CA ASP A 7 9.62 8.77 -4.48
C ASP A 7 8.15 8.71 -4.85
N PHE A 8 7.39 7.94 -4.13
CA PHE A 8 5.96 7.88 -4.39
C PHE A 8 5.29 9.13 -3.83
N THR A 9 4.37 9.67 -4.58
CA THR A 9 3.54 10.76 -4.08
C THR A 9 2.38 10.15 -3.33
N LYS A 10 1.61 11.01 -2.66
CA LYS A 10 0.43 10.52 -1.96
C LYS A 10 -0.56 9.88 -2.92
N GLN A 11 -0.66 10.42 -4.11
CA GLN A 11 -1.54 9.85 -5.11
C GLN A 11 -1.12 8.41 -5.44
N ASP A 12 0.17 8.20 -5.57
CA ASP A 12 0.67 6.87 -5.86
C ASP A 12 0.33 5.91 -4.73
N TYR A 13 0.48 6.36 -3.50
CA TYR A 13 0.16 5.52 -2.35
C TYR A 13 -1.32 5.17 -2.32
N VAL A 14 -2.17 6.12 -2.66
CA VAL A 14 -3.60 5.86 -2.69
C VAL A 14 -3.91 4.74 -3.68
N LEU A 15 -3.30 4.80 -4.85
CA LEU A 15 -3.52 3.76 -5.85
C LEU A 15 -3.04 2.41 -5.37
N ILE A 16 -1.89 2.39 -4.72
CA ILE A 16 -1.35 1.15 -4.20
C ILE A 16 -2.25 0.58 -3.12
N ILE A 17 -2.69 1.43 -2.22
CA ILE A 17 -3.55 0.99 -1.13
C ILE A 17 -4.86 0.44 -1.66
N GLU A 18 -5.44 1.11 -2.64
CA GLU A 18 -6.68 0.63 -3.21
C GLU A 18 -6.51 -0.73 -3.86
N ALA A 19 -5.40 -0.93 -4.54
CA ALA A 19 -5.14 -2.22 -5.16
C ALA A 19 -4.98 -3.30 -4.11
N LEU A 20 -4.29 -2.99 -3.04
CA LEU A 20 -4.09 -3.94 -1.96
C LEU A 20 -5.39 -4.29 -1.28
N GLU A 21 -6.24 -3.31 -1.07
CA GLU A 21 -7.52 -3.56 -0.43
C GLU A 21 -8.44 -4.40 -1.29
N LYS A 22 -8.42 -4.14 -2.58
CA LYS A 22 -9.20 -4.97 -3.48
C LYS A 22 -8.73 -6.41 -3.45
N ARG A 23 -7.44 -6.61 -3.44
CA ARG A 23 -6.89 -7.95 -3.40
C ARG A 23 -7.20 -8.61 -2.07
N GLN A 24 -7.12 -7.84 -1.00
CA GLN A 24 -7.41 -8.33 0.33
C GLN A 24 -8.82 -8.93 0.39
N HIS A 25 -9.76 -8.26 -0.24
CA HIS A 25 -11.14 -8.71 -0.19
C HIS A 25 -11.38 -9.98 -1.00
N CYS A 26 -10.40 -10.44 -1.74
CA CYS A 26 -10.50 -11.72 -2.41
C CYS A 26 -10.29 -12.88 -1.45
N TYR A 27 -9.83 -12.59 -0.25
CA TYR A 27 -9.55 -13.63 0.74
C TYR A 27 -10.51 -13.51 1.90
N ILE A 28 -10.66 -14.61 2.62
CA ILE A 28 -11.54 -14.63 3.77
C ILE A 28 -10.81 -14.06 4.97
N ALA A 29 -11.53 -13.31 5.78
CA ALA A 29 -10.95 -12.77 7.00
C ALA A 29 -10.40 -13.91 7.84
N GLY A 30 -9.19 -13.75 8.34
CA GLY A 30 -8.52 -14.79 9.08
C GLY A 30 -7.55 -15.57 8.23
N ASP A 31 -7.66 -15.47 6.92
CA ASP A 31 -6.71 -16.11 6.04
C ASP A 31 -5.38 -15.41 6.18
N LYS A 32 -4.31 -16.18 6.04
CA LYS A 32 -2.98 -15.64 6.16
C LYS A 32 -2.76 -14.51 5.15
N MET A 33 -3.21 -14.72 3.91
CA MET A 33 -3.01 -13.69 2.89
C MET A 33 -3.84 -12.47 3.18
N PHE A 34 -5.03 -12.64 3.74
CA PHE A 34 -5.84 -11.51 4.13
C PHE A 34 -5.07 -10.63 5.11
N ASN A 35 -4.45 -11.26 6.09
CA ASN A 35 -3.70 -10.52 7.10
C ASN A 35 -2.46 -9.87 6.51
N GLU A 36 -1.80 -10.53 5.57
CA GLU A 36 -0.62 -9.95 4.95
C GLU A 36 -0.96 -8.72 4.13
N TYR A 37 -2.06 -8.78 3.40
CA TYR A 37 -2.46 -7.61 2.63
C TYR A 37 -2.90 -6.49 3.54
N ALA A 38 -3.52 -6.82 4.65
CA ALA A 38 -3.91 -5.80 5.63
C ALA A 38 -2.68 -5.11 6.19
N SER A 39 -1.65 -5.89 6.51
CA SER A 39 -0.42 -5.32 7.04
C SER A 39 0.26 -4.43 6.01
N LEU A 40 0.27 -4.86 4.76
CA LEU A 40 0.87 -4.06 3.72
C LEU A 40 0.12 -2.75 3.51
N SER A 41 -1.19 -2.81 3.52
CA SER A 41 -1.98 -1.60 3.38
C SER A 41 -1.69 -0.63 4.50
N ASP A 42 -1.58 -1.14 5.70
CA ASP A 42 -1.29 -0.32 6.85
C ASP A 42 0.08 0.32 6.72
N GLU A 43 1.05 -0.45 6.28
CA GLU A 43 2.38 0.06 6.07
C GLU A 43 2.38 1.17 5.02
N MET A 44 1.65 0.96 3.94
CA MET A 44 1.58 1.98 2.89
C MET A 44 0.92 3.26 3.39
N ARG A 45 -0.08 3.12 4.25
CA ARG A 45 -0.72 4.30 4.83
C ARG A 45 0.26 5.10 5.67
N ARG A 46 1.09 4.41 6.44
CA ARG A 46 2.09 5.09 7.24
C ARG A 46 3.08 5.82 6.36
N ARG A 47 3.52 5.18 5.29
CA ARG A 47 4.46 5.82 4.39
C ARG A 47 3.82 6.99 3.68
N MET A 48 2.53 6.87 3.39
CA MET A 48 1.84 7.94 2.72
C MET A 48 1.84 9.21 3.55
N GLN A 49 1.75 9.07 4.86
CA GLN A 49 1.73 10.23 5.73
C GLN A 49 3.03 11.00 5.66
N GLY A 50 4.13 10.32 5.40
CA GLY A 50 5.40 10.99 5.27
C GLY A 50 5.77 11.35 3.85
N ALA A 51 4.92 11.03 2.89
CA ALA A 51 5.23 11.30 1.49
C ALA A 51 4.91 12.73 1.15
N ARG A 52 5.59 13.25 0.11
CA ARG A 52 5.29 14.60 -0.29
C ARG A 52 3.96 14.59 -1.03
N SER A 53 3.29 15.68 -0.98
CA SER A 53 2.08 15.86 -1.71
C SER A 53 2.40 15.88 -3.15
N TRP A 54 1.54 15.50 -4.04
CA TRP A 54 1.87 15.43 -5.38
C TRP A 54 2.11 16.66 -5.96
N ARG A 55 2.86 16.71 -6.65
CA ARG A 55 3.43 17.61 -7.21
C ARG A 55 3.27 18.41 -7.37
#